data_c16c21077d80737faeeaf3fcf3838ea4
#
_entry.id   c16c21077d80737faeeaf3fcf3838ea4
#
_cell.length_a   1.000
_cell.length_b   1.000
_cell.length_c   1.000
_cell.angle_alpha   90.00
_cell.angle_beta   90.00
_cell.angle_gamma   90.00
#
_symmetry.space_group_name_H-M   'P 1'
#
loop_
_entity.id
_entity.type
_entity.pdbx_description
1 polymer ?
#
loop_
_entity_poly.entity_id
_entity_poly.type
_entity_poly.pdbx_seq_one_letter_code
_entity_poly.pdbx_strand_id
1 'polypeptide(L)'
;MTAVTTGPRTASPGTGAGSSGAGSRRSGAAPPRVDLVLAPTPLHPAPRLSRELGVPVLFKRDDLTGAGLGGNKLRGLEFLVADALAQGCDSLVTGAGPQSNWTMLAALTCLRYGIEPHVVCYGSAGTGRAEGNLRLHRWLGVDVRFTGEAERSSVDAGIEAVTGELRAAGRHPYPVPRGGATPLGALGYVRASLELAAQLAGLDEPPAGLWLATGSCGTQAGLVAGAAVTGASYQVVGVTVSRPAEEAAGRVRELAAAAATLAGTDPDLPAPDVRTGWIGPGYGTPSAAGQAAARLVAQTEGVFLDPVFGAKAMAALIAECRAGRVHGPQVFLVSGGAPTLFAGDLCTGSEAS
;
A
#
# COMPACT_ATOMS: atom_id res chain seq x y z
N MET A 1 -5.48 51.28 46.34
CA MET A 1 -6.50 50.92 47.31
C MET A 1 -7.21 49.71 46.76
N THR A 2 -7.24 48.51 47.21
CA THR A 2 -6.97 47.91 48.52
C THR A 2 -6.45 46.49 48.29
N ALA A 3 -5.38 46.11 48.98
CA ALA A 3 -4.84 44.76 49.03
C ALA A 3 -5.70 43.90 49.92
N VAL A 4 -5.85 42.60 49.57
CA VAL A 4 -6.19 41.52 50.52
C VAL A 4 -5.28 40.34 50.27
N THR A 5 -4.43 40.13 51.25
CA THR A 5 -3.58 38.94 51.47
C THR A 5 -4.37 37.86 52.17
N THR A 6 -4.23 36.57 51.77
CA THR A 6 -4.39 35.44 52.67
C THR A 6 -3.47 34.31 52.27
N GLY A 7 -2.73 33.81 53.27
CA GLY A 7 -1.59 32.91 53.24
C GLY A 7 -1.89 31.42 53.03
N PRO A 8 -0.86 30.53 53.18
CA PRO A 8 -0.83 29.20 52.62
C PRO A 8 -1.45 28.11 53.51
N ARG A 9 -2.11 27.16 52.89
CA ARG A 9 -2.49 25.89 53.53
C ARG A 9 -1.61 24.74 53.04
N THR A 10 -0.90 24.15 53.93
CA THR A 10 -0.13 22.90 53.83
C THR A 10 -1.09 21.74 53.76
N ALA A 11 -0.86 20.80 52.80
CA ALA A 11 -1.44 19.45 52.86
C ALA A 11 -0.40 18.42 52.41
N SER A 12 -0.30 17.36 53.21
CA SER A 12 0.65 16.26 53.22
C SER A 12 0.53 15.30 52.02
N PRO A 13 1.60 14.48 51.74
CA PRO A 13 1.64 13.62 50.55
C PRO A 13 0.88 12.30 50.77
N GLY A 14 -0.01 12.01 49.81
CA GLY A 14 -0.64 10.72 49.68
C GLY A 14 0.10 9.85 48.66
N THR A 15 0.65 8.73 49.12
CA THR A 15 1.22 7.65 48.33
C THR A 15 0.10 6.95 47.52
N GLY A 16 0.13 7.07 46.20
CA GLY A 16 -0.75 6.32 45.32
C GLY A 16 0.07 5.70 44.20
N ALA A 17 0.19 4.36 44.21
CA ALA A 17 0.83 3.57 43.21
C ALA A 17 0.17 3.80 41.82
N GLY A 18 0.90 4.30 40.87
CA GLY A 18 0.44 4.51 39.49
C GLY A 18 0.45 3.21 38.71
N SER A 19 -0.71 2.71 38.37
CA SER A 19 -0.91 1.70 37.33
C SER A 19 -0.63 2.36 35.97
N SER A 20 0.27 1.75 35.19
CA SER A 20 0.53 2.08 33.81
C SER A 20 -0.74 1.84 32.94
N GLY A 21 -1.51 2.87 32.75
CA GLY A 21 -2.67 2.84 31.86
C GLY A 21 -2.24 2.91 30.42
N ALA A 22 -2.29 1.78 29.71
CA ALA A 22 -2.39 1.79 28.26
C ALA A 22 -3.59 2.66 27.88
N GLY A 23 -3.35 3.74 27.15
CA GLY A 23 -4.38 4.70 26.77
C GLY A 23 -5.52 4.03 26.01
N SER A 24 -6.65 3.89 26.67
CA SER A 24 -7.92 3.47 26.08
C SER A 24 -8.27 4.46 24.98
N ARG A 25 -8.18 4.02 23.71
CA ARG A 25 -8.71 4.76 22.56
C ARG A 25 -10.20 4.97 22.80
N ARG A 26 -10.63 6.22 22.80
CA ARG A 26 -12.06 6.58 22.92
C ARG A 26 -12.80 5.96 21.74
N SER A 27 -13.77 5.08 22.02
CA SER A 27 -14.66 4.50 21.02
C SER A 27 -15.48 5.61 20.36
N GLY A 28 -15.37 5.77 19.03
CA GLY A 28 -16.29 6.59 18.24
C GLY A 28 -15.67 7.58 17.23
N ALA A 29 -14.41 7.98 17.36
CA ALA A 29 -13.79 8.86 16.37
C ALA A 29 -13.00 8.07 15.33
N ALA A 30 -13.17 8.39 14.04
CA ALA A 30 -12.36 7.81 12.98
C ALA A 30 -10.87 8.09 13.23
N PRO A 31 -9.96 7.12 12.93
CA PRO A 31 -8.53 7.33 13.10
C PRO A 31 -8.04 8.57 12.35
N PRO A 32 -7.14 9.37 12.95
CA PRO A 32 -6.62 10.56 12.31
C PRO A 32 -5.86 10.21 11.03
N ARG A 33 -5.84 11.14 10.06
CA ARG A 33 -5.09 11.03 8.84
C ARG A 33 -4.45 12.37 8.46
N VAL A 34 -3.37 12.32 7.71
CA VAL A 34 -2.79 13.49 7.03
C VAL A 34 -3.29 13.53 5.59
N ASP A 35 -3.26 14.69 4.96
CA ASP A 35 -3.69 14.85 3.56
C ASP A 35 -2.51 14.64 2.60
N LEU A 36 -2.52 13.52 1.87
CA LEU A 36 -1.52 13.15 0.88
C LEU A 36 -2.14 12.89 -0.50
N VAL A 37 -3.32 12.29 -0.51
CA VAL A 37 -3.96 11.81 -1.72
C VAL A 37 -4.83 12.88 -2.33
N LEU A 38 -4.61 13.17 -3.61
CA LEU A 38 -5.53 13.95 -4.43
C LEU A 38 -6.74 13.07 -4.77
N ALA A 39 -7.74 13.08 -3.89
CA ALA A 39 -8.95 12.30 -4.04
C ALA A 39 -10.13 13.21 -4.50
N PRO A 40 -11.08 12.66 -5.29
CA PRO A 40 -11.12 11.30 -5.79
C PRO A 40 -10.09 11.06 -6.92
N THR A 41 -9.37 9.93 -6.90
CA THR A 41 -8.56 9.57 -8.07
C THR A 41 -9.47 9.22 -9.25
N PRO A 42 -9.04 9.47 -10.50
CA PRO A 42 -9.90 9.22 -11.66
C PRO A 42 -10.37 7.77 -11.77
N LEU A 43 -11.64 7.60 -12.13
CA LEU A 43 -12.22 6.37 -12.64
C LEU A 43 -12.68 6.67 -14.06
N HIS A 44 -12.12 5.97 -15.04
CA HIS A 44 -12.49 6.21 -16.46
C HIS A 44 -12.46 4.93 -17.28
N PRO A 45 -13.26 4.86 -18.36
CA PRO A 45 -13.25 3.71 -19.27
C PRO A 45 -11.89 3.55 -19.96
N ALA A 46 -11.59 2.30 -20.34
CA ALA A 46 -10.46 1.89 -21.18
C ALA A 46 -11.01 1.33 -22.51
N PRO A 47 -11.48 2.19 -23.45
CA PRO A 47 -12.34 1.76 -24.54
C PRO A 47 -11.63 0.91 -25.58
N ARG A 48 -10.34 1.13 -25.86
CA ARG A 48 -9.59 0.32 -26.82
C ARG A 48 -9.23 -1.04 -26.23
N LEU A 49 -8.80 -1.07 -24.95
CA LEU A 49 -8.57 -2.31 -24.24
C LEU A 49 -9.85 -3.12 -24.09
N SER A 50 -10.98 -2.47 -23.78
CA SER A 50 -12.30 -3.13 -23.70
C SER A 50 -12.69 -3.84 -25.00
N ARG A 51 -12.43 -3.22 -26.15
CA ARG A 51 -12.67 -3.84 -27.46
C ARG A 51 -11.77 -5.04 -27.71
N GLU A 52 -10.50 -4.95 -27.33
CA GLU A 52 -9.54 -6.06 -27.46
C GLU A 52 -9.91 -7.27 -26.59
N LEU A 53 -10.54 -7.02 -25.45
CA LEU A 53 -10.90 -8.07 -24.49
C LEU A 53 -12.34 -8.56 -24.63
N GLY A 54 -13.19 -7.84 -25.36
CA GLY A 54 -14.63 -8.14 -25.45
C GLY A 54 -15.39 -7.92 -24.13
N VAL A 55 -14.78 -7.22 -23.16
CA VAL A 55 -15.32 -6.97 -21.83
C VAL A 55 -15.08 -5.50 -21.46
N PRO A 56 -16.09 -4.75 -20.95
CA PRO A 56 -15.88 -3.38 -20.51
C PRO A 56 -14.85 -3.31 -19.37
N VAL A 57 -13.82 -2.49 -19.53
CA VAL A 57 -12.78 -2.25 -18.51
C VAL A 57 -12.75 -0.77 -18.14
N LEU A 58 -12.71 -0.50 -16.84
CA LEU A 58 -12.49 0.83 -16.27
C LEU A 58 -11.18 0.83 -15.49
N PHE A 59 -10.44 1.93 -15.55
CA PHE A 59 -9.24 2.13 -14.75
C PHE A 59 -9.54 3.01 -13.55
N LYS A 60 -9.25 2.48 -12.34
CA LYS A 60 -9.13 3.29 -11.12
C LYS A 60 -7.68 3.71 -10.96
N ARG A 61 -7.40 5.02 -11.14
CA ARG A 61 -6.07 5.59 -11.36
C ARG A 61 -5.40 6.00 -10.05
N ASP A 62 -5.01 5.04 -9.22
CA ASP A 62 -4.26 5.33 -8.00
C ASP A 62 -2.76 5.63 -8.26
N ASP A 63 -2.29 5.46 -9.48
CA ASP A 63 -1.03 6.05 -9.96
C ASP A 63 -1.05 7.59 -9.99
N LEU A 64 -2.24 8.21 -9.92
CA LEU A 64 -2.44 9.66 -9.92
C LEU A 64 -2.80 10.22 -8.53
N THR A 65 -2.40 9.55 -7.46
CA THR A 65 -2.68 9.98 -6.08
C THR A 65 -1.96 11.28 -5.65
N GLY A 66 -1.04 11.79 -6.42
CA GLY A 66 -0.50 13.14 -6.29
C GLY A 66 0.91 13.21 -5.71
N ALA A 67 1.19 12.79 -4.47
CA ALA A 67 2.50 12.95 -3.88
C ALA A 67 3.57 12.08 -4.59
N GLY A 68 4.75 12.64 -4.81
CA GLY A 68 5.81 12.00 -5.57
C GLY A 68 5.36 11.70 -7.01
N LEU A 69 5.54 10.46 -7.43
CA LEU A 69 5.05 9.95 -8.71
C LEU A 69 3.77 9.13 -8.56
N GLY A 70 3.01 9.39 -7.48
CA GLY A 70 1.76 8.71 -7.17
C GLY A 70 1.93 7.25 -6.76
N GLY A 71 0.82 6.64 -6.40
CA GLY A 71 0.74 5.21 -6.09
C GLY A 71 -0.16 4.88 -4.90
N ASN A 72 -0.67 3.68 -4.93
CA ASN A 72 -1.62 3.14 -3.96
C ASN A 72 -1.17 3.22 -2.49
N LYS A 73 0.14 3.27 -2.24
CA LYS A 73 0.70 3.25 -0.88
C LYS A 73 0.41 4.54 -0.11
N LEU A 74 0.21 5.66 -0.80
CA LEU A 74 -0.12 6.93 -0.18
C LEU A 74 -1.42 6.88 0.63
N ARG A 75 -2.42 6.10 0.19
CA ARG A 75 -3.68 5.95 0.92
C ARG A 75 -3.48 5.38 2.34
N GLY A 76 -2.61 4.39 2.49
CA GLY A 76 -2.27 3.84 3.81
C GLY A 76 -1.33 4.75 4.60
N LEU A 77 -0.42 5.44 3.91
CA LEU A 77 0.51 6.38 4.55
C LEU A 77 -0.20 7.58 5.19
N GLU A 78 -1.38 8.02 4.68
CA GLU A 78 -2.19 9.04 5.34
C GLU A 78 -2.48 8.71 6.81
N PHE A 79 -2.77 7.45 7.10
CA PHE A 79 -3.08 6.98 8.44
C PHE A 79 -1.83 6.68 9.26
N LEU A 80 -0.84 6.00 8.68
CA LEU A 80 0.37 5.60 9.38
C LEU A 80 1.21 6.80 9.82
N VAL A 81 1.34 7.82 8.96
CA VAL A 81 2.07 9.04 9.31
C VAL A 81 1.31 9.87 10.33
N ALA A 82 -0.02 9.95 10.24
CA ALA A 82 -0.82 10.62 11.26
C ALA A 82 -0.69 9.95 12.63
N ASP A 83 -0.66 8.62 12.67
CA ASP A 83 -0.47 7.85 13.91
C ASP A 83 0.95 8.05 14.49
N ALA A 84 1.98 8.04 13.64
CA ALA A 84 3.35 8.34 14.06
C ALA A 84 3.49 9.75 14.67
N LEU A 85 2.90 10.75 14.03
CA LEU A 85 2.87 12.13 14.53
C LEU A 85 2.11 12.23 15.85
N ALA A 86 0.95 11.58 15.97
CA ALA A 86 0.16 11.57 17.20
C ALA A 86 0.88 10.90 18.37
N GLN A 87 1.78 9.96 18.10
CA GLN A 87 2.66 9.33 19.10
C GLN A 87 3.93 10.12 19.37
N GLY A 88 4.17 11.26 18.71
CA GLY A 88 5.39 12.04 18.87
C GLY A 88 6.65 11.36 18.31
N CYS A 89 6.47 10.45 17.33
CA CYS A 89 7.60 9.78 16.70
C CYS A 89 8.40 10.74 15.81
N ASP A 90 9.72 10.67 15.90
CA ASP A 90 10.67 11.50 15.16
C ASP A 90 11.27 10.79 13.94
N SER A 91 11.11 9.48 13.89
CA SER A 91 11.65 8.62 12.85
C SER A 91 10.67 7.50 12.49
N LEU A 92 10.72 7.00 11.25
CA LEU A 92 9.95 5.85 10.78
C LEU A 92 10.92 4.82 10.21
N VAL A 93 10.81 3.58 10.69
CA VAL A 93 11.65 2.46 10.24
C VAL A 93 10.78 1.49 9.47
N THR A 94 11.13 1.18 8.24
CA THR A 94 10.41 0.20 7.42
C THR A 94 11.34 -0.45 6.40
N GLY A 95 10.83 -1.42 5.63
CA GLY A 95 11.66 -2.08 4.64
C GLY A 95 10.88 -2.86 3.59
N ALA A 96 11.62 -3.24 2.55
CA ALA A 96 11.17 -4.14 1.47
C ALA A 96 12.35 -4.45 0.54
N GLY A 97 12.07 -4.78 -0.74
CA GLY A 97 13.11 -4.86 -1.78
C GLY A 97 13.61 -3.50 -2.24
N PRO A 98 14.79 -3.44 -2.88
CA PRO A 98 15.43 -2.18 -3.29
C PRO A 98 14.58 -1.31 -4.25
N GLN A 99 13.70 -1.94 -5.03
CA GLN A 99 12.80 -1.25 -5.97
C GLN A 99 11.37 -1.10 -5.43
N SER A 100 11.21 -1.11 -4.11
CA SER A 100 9.89 -1.03 -3.48
C SER A 100 9.26 0.35 -3.62
N ASN A 101 8.05 0.40 -4.19
CA ASN A 101 7.22 1.61 -4.22
C ASN A 101 6.71 1.99 -2.81
N TRP A 102 6.63 1.02 -1.90
CA TRP A 102 6.27 1.28 -0.51
C TRP A 102 7.34 2.12 0.18
N THR A 103 8.60 1.66 0.16
CA THR A 103 9.68 2.35 0.89
C THR A 103 9.94 3.75 0.34
N MET A 104 9.86 3.92 -0.97
CA MET A 104 10.06 5.21 -1.61
C MET A 104 8.97 6.22 -1.21
N LEU A 105 7.70 5.82 -1.30
CA LEU A 105 6.60 6.71 -0.92
C LEU A 105 6.55 6.95 0.61
N ALA A 106 6.90 5.96 1.43
CA ALA A 106 7.04 6.13 2.87
C ALA A 106 8.12 7.16 3.19
N ALA A 107 9.31 7.04 2.61
CA ALA A 107 10.40 7.98 2.81
C ALA A 107 10.01 9.41 2.39
N LEU A 108 9.45 9.58 1.19
CA LEU A 108 9.02 10.88 0.70
C LEU A 108 7.96 11.52 1.60
N THR A 109 7.00 10.71 2.09
CA THR A 109 5.95 11.18 3.00
C THR A 109 6.54 11.58 4.35
N CYS A 110 7.43 10.77 4.91
CA CYS A 110 8.10 11.08 6.17
C CYS A 110 8.85 12.42 6.10
N LEU A 111 9.66 12.61 5.06
CA LEU A 111 10.38 13.87 4.84
C LEU A 111 9.43 15.08 4.75
N ARG A 112 8.28 14.94 4.08
CA ARG A 112 7.27 16.00 4.00
C ARG A 112 6.71 16.42 5.37
N TYR A 113 6.65 15.49 6.31
CA TYR A 113 6.10 15.72 7.67
C TYR A 113 7.16 15.83 8.75
N GLY A 114 8.45 15.97 8.39
CA GLY A 114 9.55 16.15 9.34
C GLY A 114 9.89 14.90 10.15
N ILE A 115 9.50 13.71 9.66
CA ILE A 115 9.87 12.42 10.23
C ILE A 115 11.07 11.87 9.46
N GLU A 116 12.11 11.41 10.15
CA GLU A 116 13.31 10.84 9.52
C GLU A 116 13.03 9.41 9.04
N PRO A 117 13.16 9.12 7.71
CA PRO A 117 12.93 7.78 7.19
C PRO A 117 14.18 6.91 7.27
N HIS A 118 14.05 5.70 7.80
CA HIS A 118 15.06 4.64 7.75
C HIS A 118 14.50 3.45 6.97
N VAL A 119 15.21 3.04 5.92
CA VAL A 119 14.77 1.99 5.00
C VAL A 119 15.70 0.79 5.07
N VAL A 120 15.14 -0.39 5.29
CA VAL A 120 15.87 -1.67 5.27
C VAL A 120 15.52 -2.44 4.01
N CYS A 121 16.53 -2.86 3.24
CA CYS A 121 16.38 -3.65 2.03
C CYS A 121 17.07 -5.00 2.18
N TYR A 122 16.44 -6.07 1.68
CA TYR A 122 17.14 -7.36 1.52
C TYR A 122 18.15 -7.26 0.37
N GLY A 123 19.09 -8.20 0.34
CA GLY A 123 20.18 -8.25 -0.64
C GLY A 123 21.33 -7.32 -0.24
N SER A 124 22.16 -7.00 -1.20
CA SER A 124 23.34 -6.16 -1.03
C SER A 124 23.23 -4.87 -1.82
N ALA A 125 23.88 -3.83 -1.35
CA ALA A 125 24.05 -2.61 -2.12
C ALA A 125 24.88 -2.95 -3.37
N GLY A 126 24.27 -2.83 -4.55
CA GLY A 126 24.99 -3.04 -5.81
C GLY A 126 26.13 -2.04 -5.99
N THR A 127 27.18 -2.45 -6.69
CA THR A 127 28.31 -1.58 -7.05
C THR A 127 28.02 -0.65 -8.20
N GLY A 128 26.91 -0.88 -8.91
CA GLY A 128 26.49 -0.08 -10.06
C GLY A 128 25.78 1.22 -9.71
N ARG A 129 25.38 1.94 -10.76
CA ARG A 129 24.55 3.15 -10.63
C ARG A 129 23.16 2.77 -10.08
N ALA A 130 22.69 3.50 -9.08
CA ALA A 130 21.35 3.31 -8.59
C ALA A 130 20.31 3.70 -9.63
N GLU A 131 19.27 2.89 -9.78
CA GLU A 131 18.18 3.06 -10.73
C GLU A 131 16.82 3.05 -10.02
N GLY A 132 15.78 3.47 -10.70
CA GLY A 132 14.40 3.40 -10.21
C GLY A 132 14.21 4.01 -8.81
N ASN A 133 13.55 3.30 -7.93
CA ASN A 133 13.28 3.75 -6.56
C ASN A 133 14.56 3.93 -5.72
N LEU A 134 15.58 3.07 -5.91
CA LEU A 134 16.84 3.21 -5.18
C LEU A 134 17.58 4.50 -5.54
N ARG A 135 17.47 4.95 -6.81
CA ARG A 135 18.02 6.26 -7.23
C ARG A 135 17.32 7.41 -6.50
N LEU A 136 15.99 7.33 -6.35
CA LEU A 136 15.22 8.34 -5.62
C LEU A 136 15.59 8.38 -4.14
N HIS A 137 15.74 7.24 -3.48
CA HIS A 137 16.22 7.19 -2.10
C HIS A 137 17.58 7.89 -1.93
N ARG A 138 18.55 7.57 -2.79
CA ARG A 138 19.87 8.21 -2.77
C ARG A 138 19.79 9.72 -3.01
N TRP A 139 18.97 10.14 -3.95
CA TRP A 139 18.78 11.56 -4.25
C TRP A 139 18.14 12.33 -3.11
N LEU A 140 17.24 11.70 -2.36
CA LEU A 140 16.58 12.27 -1.18
C LEU A 140 17.46 12.22 0.09
N GLY A 141 18.62 11.59 0.05
CA GLY A 141 19.49 11.42 1.22
C GLY A 141 18.94 10.46 2.28
N VAL A 142 18.07 9.51 1.87
CA VAL A 142 17.47 8.54 2.78
C VAL A 142 18.48 7.49 3.22
N ASP A 143 18.53 7.20 4.53
CA ASP A 143 19.30 6.08 5.08
C ASP A 143 18.71 4.74 4.59
N VAL A 144 19.41 4.09 3.65
CA VAL A 144 19.04 2.79 3.10
C VAL A 144 20.08 1.76 3.52
N ARG A 145 19.68 0.86 4.39
CA ARG A 145 20.52 -0.25 4.87
C ARG A 145 20.17 -1.54 4.18
N PHE A 146 21.18 -2.32 3.83
CA PHE A 146 21.01 -3.64 3.22
C PHE A 146 21.35 -4.73 4.22
N THR A 147 20.52 -5.77 4.28
CA THR A 147 20.74 -6.91 5.19
C THR A 147 21.92 -7.79 4.80
N GLY A 148 22.35 -7.75 3.53
CA GLY A 148 23.33 -8.66 2.98
C GLY A 148 22.77 -10.02 2.57
N GLU A 149 21.54 -10.34 2.96
CA GLU A 149 20.87 -11.61 2.74
C GLU A 149 19.88 -11.51 1.58
N ALA A 150 19.75 -12.57 0.78
CA ALA A 150 18.81 -12.63 -0.35
C ALA A 150 17.36 -12.86 0.12
N GLU A 151 17.16 -13.44 1.30
CA GLU A 151 15.87 -13.77 1.87
C GLU A 151 15.12 -12.50 2.26
N ARG A 152 13.89 -12.40 1.76
CA ARG A 152 13.02 -11.25 2.04
C ARG A 152 12.65 -11.09 3.52
N SER A 153 12.66 -12.18 4.28
CA SER A 153 12.39 -12.19 5.74
C SER A 153 13.49 -11.51 6.55
N SER A 154 14.72 -11.42 6.03
CA SER A 154 15.82 -10.70 6.69
C SER A 154 15.51 -9.23 6.97
N VAL A 155 14.62 -8.64 6.17
CA VAL A 155 14.16 -7.25 6.37
C VAL A 155 13.44 -7.08 7.69
N ASP A 156 12.71 -8.07 8.16
CA ASP A 156 11.92 -7.98 9.40
C ASP A 156 12.88 -7.84 10.62
N ALA A 157 13.92 -8.69 10.68
CA ALA A 157 14.97 -8.56 11.69
C ALA A 157 15.77 -7.24 11.56
N GLY A 158 16.02 -6.80 10.33
CA GLY A 158 16.69 -5.51 10.08
C GLY A 158 15.88 -4.31 10.56
N ILE A 159 14.55 -4.31 10.40
CA ILE A 159 13.66 -3.28 10.96
C ILE A 159 13.74 -3.27 12.48
N GLU A 160 13.73 -4.42 13.14
CA GLU A 160 13.84 -4.53 14.59
C GLU A 160 15.19 -4.00 15.08
N ALA A 161 16.31 -4.37 14.42
CA ALA A 161 17.65 -3.92 14.77
C ALA A 161 17.77 -2.38 14.68
N VAL A 162 17.37 -1.78 13.54
CA VAL A 162 17.41 -0.31 13.36
C VAL A 162 16.52 0.39 14.38
N THR A 163 15.32 -0.16 14.65
CA THR A 163 14.41 0.38 15.66
C THR A 163 15.06 0.36 17.07
N GLY A 164 15.75 -0.74 17.41
CA GLY A 164 16.48 -0.87 18.66
C GLY A 164 17.64 0.12 18.79
N GLU A 165 18.44 0.30 17.73
CA GLU A 165 19.53 1.29 17.67
C GLU A 165 19.02 2.71 17.90
N LEU A 166 17.94 3.11 17.24
CA LEU A 166 17.35 4.43 17.39
C LEU A 166 16.82 4.66 18.81
N ARG A 167 16.16 3.67 19.41
CA ARG A 167 15.70 3.75 20.81
C ARG A 167 16.87 3.88 21.79
N ALA A 168 17.94 3.12 21.58
CA ALA A 168 19.14 3.23 22.39
C ALA A 168 19.82 4.61 22.29
N ALA A 169 19.65 5.28 21.14
CA ALA A 169 20.09 6.65 20.91
C ALA A 169 19.11 7.72 21.44
N GLY A 170 18.05 7.33 22.18
CA GLY A 170 17.06 8.24 22.75
C GLY A 170 16.04 8.78 21.74
N ARG A 171 15.92 8.15 20.54
CA ARG A 171 14.95 8.53 19.51
C ARG A 171 13.61 7.82 19.73
N HIS A 172 12.58 8.31 19.06
CA HIS A 172 11.23 7.79 19.09
C HIS A 172 10.82 7.19 17.72
N PRO A 173 11.35 6.00 17.33
CA PRO A 173 11.04 5.40 16.04
C PRO A 173 9.65 4.79 16.00
N TYR A 174 9.00 4.94 14.84
CA TYR A 174 7.75 4.27 14.46
C TYR A 174 8.05 3.12 13.50
N PRO A 175 8.09 1.86 13.97
CA PRO A 175 8.35 0.72 13.10
C PRO A 175 7.10 0.36 12.31
N VAL A 176 7.26 0.17 11.00
CA VAL A 176 6.22 -0.32 10.10
C VAL A 176 6.70 -1.60 9.44
N PRO A 177 5.93 -2.69 9.49
CA PRO A 177 6.35 -3.97 8.95
C PRO A 177 6.64 -3.91 7.46
N ARG A 178 7.41 -4.88 7.00
CA ARG A 178 7.83 -5.02 5.60
C ARG A 178 6.66 -4.89 4.62
N GLY A 179 6.78 -3.93 3.67
CA GLY A 179 5.78 -3.65 2.66
C GLY A 179 4.56 -2.86 3.17
N GLY A 180 4.55 -2.41 4.42
CA GLY A 180 3.60 -1.45 4.95
C GLY A 180 2.17 -1.94 5.19
N ALA A 181 1.93 -3.25 5.15
CA ALA A 181 0.59 -3.79 5.32
C ALA A 181 0.25 -3.96 6.81
N THR A 182 -0.56 -3.05 7.32
CA THR A 182 -1.12 -3.06 8.67
C THR A 182 -2.63 -2.82 8.62
N PRO A 183 -3.39 -3.19 9.67
CA PRO A 183 -4.82 -2.86 9.74
C PRO A 183 -5.10 -1.35 9.61
N LEU A 184 -4.29 -0.52 10.26
CA LEU A 184 -4.41 0.93 10.19
C LEU A 184 -4.16 1.46 8.77
N GLY A 185 -3.10 0.99 8.09
CA GLY A 185 -2.81 1.34 6.70
C GLY A 185 -3.88 0.86 5.71
N ALA A 186 -4.55 -0.26 6.01
CA ALA A 186 -5.65 -0.77 5.18
C ALA A 186 -6.88 0.14 5.18
N LEU A 187 -7.08 0.99 6.22
CA LEU A 187 -8.14 2.01 6.24
C LEU A 187 -8.07 2.97 5.05
N GLY A 188 -6.89 3.19 4.48
CA GLY A 188 -6.74 3.96 3.26
C GLY A 188 -7.56 3.40 2.11
N TYR A 189 -7.69 2.07 2.05
CA TYR A 189 -8.49 1.41 1.02
C TYR A 189 -9.94 1.16 1.42
N VAL A 190 -10.28 1.13 2.70
CA VAL A 190 -11.67 1.27 3.15
C VAL A 190 -12.23 2.61 2.66
N ARG A 191 -11.49 3.71 2.83
CA ARG A 191 -11.88 5.03 2.29
C ARG A 191 -11.95 5.06 0.76
N ALA A 192 -10.99 4.44 0.08
CA ALA A 192 -11.01 4.34 -1.37
C ALA A 192 -12.24 3.59 -1.90
N SER A 193 -12.78 2.64 -1.14
CA SER A 193 -14.03 1.95 -1.48
C SER A 193 -15.25 2.88 -1.38
N LEU A 194 -15.30 3.78 -0.38
CA LEU A 194 -16.35 4.81 -0.31
C LEU A 194 -16.28 5.77 -1.50
N GLU A 195 -15.07 6.20 -1.86
CA GLU A 195 -14.82 7.02 -3.05
C GLU A 195 -15.26 6.30 -4.33
N LEU A 196 -14.87 5.04 -4.47
CA LEU A 196 -15.22 4.22 -5.63
C LEU A 196 -16.72 3.97 -5.71
N ALA A 197 -17.39 3.67 -4.61
CA ALA A 197 -18.84 3.49 -4.57
C ALA A 197 -19.58 4.73 -5.08
N ALA A 198 -19.14 5.94 -4.67
CA ALA A 198 -19.71 7.19 -5.18
C ALA A 198 -19.48 7.38 -6.70
N GLN A 199 -18.30 6.98 -7.20
CA GLN A 199 -18.00 7.05 -8.64
C GLN A 199 -18.79 6.02 -9.47
N LEU A 200 -19.08 4.86 -8.91
CA LEU A 200 -19.83 3.79 -9.58
C LEU A 200 -21.33 4.02 -9.56
N ALA A 201 -21.85 4.82 -8.64
CA ALA A 201 -23.29 5.10 -8.50
C ALA A 201 -23.96 5.71 -9.76
N GLY A 202 -23.15 6.28 -10.66
CA GLY A 202 -23.64 6.86 -11.92
C GLY A 202 -23.51 5.93 -13.13
N LEU A 203 -23.11 4.68 -12.96
CA LEU A 203 -22.97 3.72 -14.06
C LEU A 203 -24.27 2.93 -14.25
N ASP A 204 -24.65 2.74 -15.52
CA ASP A 204 -25.82 1.95 -15.89
C ASP A 204 -25.68 0.48 -15.49
N GLU A 205 -24.46 -0.04 -15.54
CA GLU A 205 -24.13 -1.42 -15.17
C GLU A 205 -23.01 -1.42 -14.13
N PRO A 206 -23.23 -1.97 -12.92
CA PRO A 206 -22.19 -2.04 -11.90
C PRO A 206 -21.09 -3.03 -12.32
N PRO A 207 -19.83 -2.80 -11.92
CA PRO A 207 -18.76 -3.74 -12.22
C PRO A 207 -18.98 -5.07 -11.51
N ALA A 208 -18.61 -6.17 -12.19
CA ALA A 208 -18.63 -7.50 -11.60
C ALA A 208 -17.36 -7.79 -10.79
N GLY A 209 -16.21 -7.17 -11.14
CA GLY A 209 -14.95 -7.37 -10.48
C GLY A 209 -14.09 -6.12 -10.36
N LEU A 210 -13.29 -6.07 -9.28
CA LEU A 210 -12.22 -5.10 -9.07
C LEU A 210 -10.91 -5.86 -8.95
N TRP A 211 -10.01 -5.66 -9.92
CA TRP A 211 -8.74 -6.37 -10.06
C TRP A 211 -7.56 -5.55 -9.60
N LEU A 212 -6.63 -6.19 -8.88
CA LEU A 212 -5.40 -5.57 -8.42
C LEU A 212 -4.27 -6.57 -8.21
N ALA A 213 -3.04 -6.05 -8.17
CA ALA A 213 -1.89 -6.84 -7.73
C ALA A 213 -1.87 -6.95 -6.20
N THR A 214 -1.69 -8.17 -5.70
CA THR A 214 -1.58 -8.48 -4.27
C THR A 214 -0.16 -8.92 -3.91
N GLY A 215 0.59 -8.03 -3.26
CA GLY A 215 1.93 -8.30 -2.74
C GLY A 215 1.95 -8.38 -1.22
N SER A 216 1.91 -7.25 -0.51
CA SER A 216 1.85 -7.20 0.96
C SER A 216 0.44 -7.43 1.54
N CYS A 217 -0.58 -7.52 0.71
CA CYS A 217 -1.99 -7.79 1.02
C CYS A 217 -2.81 -6.59 1.54
N GLY A 218 -2.20 -5.51 2.03
CA GLY A 218 -2.92 -4.41 2.66
C GLY A 218 -3.94 -3.69 1.76
N THR A 219 -3.64 -3.52 0.47
CA THR A 219 -4.55 -2.91 -0.51
C THR A 219 -5.80 -3.77 -0.73
N GLN A 220 -5.61 -5.07 -0.99
CA GLN A 220 -6.73 -5.99 -1.16
C GLN A 220 -7.56 -6.10 0.12
N ALA A 221 -6.92 -6.18 1.27
CA ALA A 221 -7.60 -6.25 2.56
C ALA A 221 -8.50 -5.02 2.81
N GLY A 222 -7.99 -3.82 2.56
CA GLY A 222 -8.77 -2.60 2.69
C GLY A 222 -9.94 -2.52 1.70
N LEU A 223 -9.74 -3.01 0.46
CA LEU A 223 -10.81 -3.08 -0.54
C LEU A 223 -11.89 -4.12 -0.18
N VAL A 224 -11.50 -5.30 0.34
CA VAL A 224 -12.45 -6.32 0.81
C VAL A 224 -13.30 -5.78 1.97
N ALA A 225 -12.65 -5.18 2.99
CA ALA A 225 -13.36 -4.55 4.10
C ALA A 225 -14.25 -3.41 3.61
N GLY A 226 -13.75 -2.56 2.72
CA GLY A 226 -14.47 -1.41 2.18
C GLY A 226 -15.64 -1.81 1.28
N ALA A 227 -15.50 -2.87 0.49
CA ALA A 227 -16.61 -3.42 -0.31
C ALA A 227 -17.76 -3.90 0.59
N ALA A 228 -17.43 -4.60 1.67
CA ALA A 228 -18.44 -5.04 2.65
C ALA A 228 -19.12 -3.84 3.35
N VAL A 229 -18.34 -2.82 3.75
CA VAL A 229 -18.88 -1.60 4.36
C VAL A 229 -19.81 -0.82 3.42
N THR A 230 -19.50 -0.80 2.12
CA THR A 230 -20.30 -0.07 1.11
C THR A 230 -21.44 -0.89 0.53
N GLY A 231 -21.51 -2.18 0.82
CA GLY A 231 -22.46 -3.09 0.17
C GLY A 231 -22.19 -3.28 -1.33
N ALA A 232 -20.92 -3.18 -1.74
CA ALA A 232 -20.56 -3.29 -3.15
C ALA A 232 -20.86 -4.67 -3.72
N SER A 233 -21.37 -4.69 -4.94
CA SER A 233 -21.73 -5.93 -5.67
C SER A 233 -20.53 -6.59 -6.37
N TYR A 234 -19.42 -5.85 -6.56
CA TYR A 234 -18.24 -6.38 -7.24
C TYR A 234 -17.38 -7.27 -6.34
N GLN A 235 -16.78 -8.28 -6.94
CA GLN A 235 -15.78 -9.12 -6.28
C GLN A 235 -14.41 -8.43 -6.31
N VAL A 236 -13.70 -8.42 -5.17
CA VAL A 236 -12.31 -7.94 -5.11
C VAL A 236 -11.35 -9.07 -5.44
N VAL A 237 -10.76 -9.01 -6.63
CA VAL A 237 -9.88 -10.05 -7.19
C VAL A 237 -8.42 -9.63 -7.06
N GLY A 238 -7.70 -10.23 -6.13
CA GLY A 238 -6.27 -10.03 -5.97
C GLY A 238 -5.46 -11.01 -6.81
N VAL A 239 -4.47 -10.53 -7.54
CA VAL A 239 -3.51 -11.39 -8.23
C VAL A 239 -2.23 -11.44 -7.43
N THR A 240 -1.90 -12.62 -6.86
CA THR A 240 -0.67 -12.72 -6.06
C THR A 240 0.57 -12.63 -6.95
N VAL A 241 1.49 -11.76 -6.53
CA VAL A 241 2.76 -11.52 -7.24
C VAL A 241 3.99 -11.86 -6.40
N SER A 242 3.78 -12.44 -5.19
CA SER A 242 4.88 -12.58 -4.24
C SER A 242 4.83 -13.81 -3.34
N ARG A 243 3.70 -14.48 -3.18
CA ARG A 243 3.50 -15.58 -2.23
C ARG A 243 2.43 -16.56 -2.71
N PRO A 244 2.32 -17.76 -2.12
CA PRO A 244 1.24 -18.70 -2.40
C PRO A 244 -0.14 -18.05 -2.17
N ALA A 245 -1.14 -18.46 -2.95
CA ALA A 245 -2.48 -17.89 -2.88
C ALA A 245 -3.13 -18.08 -1.50
N GLU A 246 -2.96 -19.24 -0.88
CA GLU A 246 -3.51 -19.54 0.44
C GLU A 246 -2.94 -18.61 1.52
N GLU A 247 -1.61 -18.43 1.54
CA GLU A 247 -0.95 -17.48 2.45
C GLU A 247 -1.45 -16.04 2.23
N ALA A 248 -1.57 -15.64 0.96
CA ALA A 248 -2.09 -14.32 0.63
C ALA A 248 -3.55 -14.14 1.10
N ALA A 249 -4.41 -15.13 0.87
CA ALA A 249 -5.81 -15.10 1.28
C ALA A 249 -5.96 -15.06 2.81
N GLY A 250 -5.19 -15.86 3.54
CA GLY A 250 -5.14 -15.81 5.01
C GLY A 250 -4.80 -14.41 5.51
N ARG A 251 -3.72 -13.84 4.98
CA ARG A 251 -3.26 -12.49 5.36
C ARG A 251 -4.26 -11.39 4.96
N VAL A 252 -4.91 -11.50 3.81
CA VAL A 252 -5.98 -10.55 3.40
C VAL A 252 -7.14 -10.63 4.37
N ARG A 253 -7.59 -11.82 4.75
CA ARG A 253 -8.69 -12.01 5.70
C ARG A 253 -8.40 -11.38 7.06
N GLU A 254 -7.23 -11.66 7.63
CA GLU A 254 -6.81 -11.11 8.92
C GLU A 254 -6.77 -9.57 8.90
N LEU A 255 -6.11 -9.00 7.90
CA LEU A 255 -5.99 -7.55 7.75
C LEU A 255 -7.34 -6.89 7.48
N ALA A 256 -8.22 -7.51 6.69
CA ALA A 256 -9.53 -6.97 6.36
C ALA A 256 -10.44 -6.94 7.60
N ALA A 257 -10.47 -8.02 8.39
CA ALA A 257 -11.23 -8.07 9.63
C ALA A 257 -10.77 -7.01 10.62
N ALA A 258 -9.46 -6.89 10.85
CA ALA A 258 -8.91 -5.88 11.74
C ALA A 258 -9.13 -4.44 11.22
N ALA A 259 -9.08 -4.20 9.91
CA ALA A 259 -9.38 -2.89 9.33
C ALA A 259 -10.87 -2.54 9.47
N ALA A 260 -11.78 -3.49 9.27
CA ALA A 260 -13.21 -3.31 9.47
C ALA A 260 -13.52 -2.92 10.93
N THR A 261 -12.94 -3.62 11.90
CA THR A 261 -13.05 -3.28 13.33
C THR A 261 -12.55 -1.86 13.61
N LEU A 262 -11.40 -1.46 13.04
CA LEU A 262 -10.88 -0.09 13.19
C LEU A 262 -11.78 0.97 12.52
N ALA A 263 -12.50 0.59 11.46
CA ALA A 263 -13.50 1.44 10.81
C ALA A 263 -14.82 1.52 11.61
N GLY A 264 -14.93 0.83 12.74
CA GLY A 264 -16.13 0.83 13.58
C GLY A 264 -17.25 -0.06 13.02
N THR A 265 -16.91 -1.06 12.22
CA THR A 265 -17.86 -2.00 11.60
C THR A 265 -17.44 -3.43 11.88
N ASP A 266 -18.40 -4.33 11.85
CA ASP A 266 -18.18 -5.79 11.95
C ASP A 266 -18.97 -6.48 10.83
N PRO A 267 -18.60 -6.26 9.57
CA PRO A 267 -19.29 -6.86 8.45
C PRO A 267 -18.91 -8.34 8.30
N ASP A 268 -19.84 -9.12 7.78
CA ASP A 268 -19.53 -10.45 7.27
C ASP A 268 -18.65 -10.29 6.02
N LEU A 269 -17.39 -10.67 6.13
CA LEU A 269 -16.41 -10.48 5.07
C LEU A 269 -16.41 -11.68 4.13
N PRO A 270 -16.50 -11.45 2.81
CA PRO A 270 -16.39 -12.53 1.83
C PRO A 270 -14.99 -13.17 1.90
N ALA A 271 -14.92 -14.44 1.51
CA ALA A 271 -13.63 -15.10 1.34
C ALA A 271 -12.78 -14.35 0.29
N PRO A 272 -11.51 -14.02 0.60
CA PRO A 272 -10.67 -13.32 -0.36
C PRO A 272 -10.44 -14.14 -1.64
N ASP A 273 -10.71 -13.56 -2.81
CA ASP A 273 -10.35 -14.13 -4.10
C ASP A 273 -8.89 -13.76 -4.42
N VAL A 274 -8.02 -14.78 -4.50
CA VAL A 274 -6.61 -14.60 -4.82
C VAL A 274 -6.21 -15.51 -5.97
N ARG A 275 -5.96 -14.90 -7.13
CA ARG A 275 -5.52 -15.60 -8.34
C ARG A 275 -4.02 -15.84 -8.30
N THR A 276 -3.60 -17.03 -8.73
CA THR A 276 -2.20 -17.50 -8.79
C THR A 276 -1.75 -17.78 -10.22
N GLY A 277 -0.47 -18.18 -10.39
CA GLY A 277 0.10 -18.49 -11.72
C GLY A 277 0.78 -17.30 -12.42
N TRP A 278 0.77 -16.11 -11.80
CA TRP A 278 1.26 -14.87 -12.42
C TRP A 278 2.55 -14.30 -11.81
N ILE A 279 3.16 -15.00 -10.85
CA ILE A 279 4.42 -14.59 -10.21
C ILE A 279 5.55 -14.55 -11.26
N GLY A 280 5.52 -15.47 -12.24
CA GLY A 280 6.56 -15.60 -13.24
C GLY A 280 7.88 -16.12 -12.64
N PRO A 281 9.05 -15.61 -13.08
CA PRO A 281 10.35 -16.08 -12.59
C PRO A 281 10.56 -15.85 -11.09
N GLY A 282 9.83 -14.91 -10.49
CA GLY A 282 9.91 -14.61 -9.06
C GLY A 282 9.35 -13.23 -8.69
N TYR A 283 9.36 -12.97 -7.38
CA TYR A 283 9.02 -11.64 -6.88
C TYR A 283 10.06 -10.61 -7.33
N GLY A 284 9.59 -9.47 -7.76
CA GLY A 284 10.47 -8.38 -8.20
C GLY A 284 10.98 -8.51 -9.64
N THR A 285 10.79 -9.67 -10.27
CA THR A 285 11.23 -9.94 -11.64
C THR A 285 10.05 -9.79 -12.61
N PRO A 286 10.16 -9.03 -13.69
CA PRO A 286 9.16 -8.97 -14.74
C PRO A 286 8.89 -10.35 -15.35
N SER A 287 7.65 -10.58 -15.82
CA SER A 287 7.28 -11.79 -16.55
C SER A 287 6.92 -11.46 -18.00
N ALA A 288 7.13 -12.38 -18.93
CA ALA A 288 6.80 -12.17 -20.35
C ALA A 288 5.31 -11.80 -20.54
N ALA A 289 4.40 -12.51 -19.86
CA ALA A 289 2.96 -12.19 -19.91
C ALA A 289 2.67 -10.80 -19.34
N GLY A 290 3.33 -10.42 -18.23
CA GLY A 290 3.20 -9.08 -17.65
C GLY A 290 3.70 -7.99 -18.60
N GLN A 291 4.86 -8.17 -19.23
CA GLN A 291 5.41 -7.22 -20.20
C GLN A 291 4.48 -7.06 -21.42
N ALA A 292 3.93 -8.16 -21.95
CA ALA A 292 2.96 -8.11 -23.03
C ALA A 292 1.68 -7.34 -22.63
N ALA A 293 1.17 -7.58 -21.41
CA ALA A 293 0.01 -6.88 -20.88
C ALA A 293 0.29 -5.38 -20.68
N ALA A 294 1.43 -5.01 -20.11
CA ALA A 294 1.81 -3.61 -19.91
C ALA A 294 1.97 -2.87 -21.26
N ARG A 295 2.57 -3.53 -22.26
CA ARG A 295 2.70 -2.97 -23.61
C ARG A 295 1.33 -2.77 -24.27
N LEU A 296 0.43 -3.74 -24.16
CA LEU A 296 -0.93 -3.62 -24.69
C LEU A 296 -1.64 -2.42 -24.06
N VAL A 297 -1.64 -2.28 -22.73
CA VAL A 297 -2.28 -1.17 -22.04
C VAL A 297 -1.66 0.17 -22.44
N ALA A 298 -0.33 0.26 -22.54
CA ALA A 298 0.34 1.48 -22.97
C ALA A 298 -0.03 1.88 -24.42
N GLN A 299 -0.12 0.91 -25.33
CA GLN A 299 -0.46 1.15 -26.75
C GLN A 299 -1.94 1.44 -26.96
N THR A 300 -2.82 0.88 -26.14
CA THR A 300 -4.27 1.10 -26.28
C THR A 300 -4.76 2.32 -25.52
N GLU A 301 -4.30 2.52 -24.30
CA GLU A 301 -4.87 3.52 -23.39
C GLU A 301 -3.88 4.62 -22.95
N GLY A 302 -2.61 4.53 -23.34
CA GLY A 302 -1.58 5.50 -22.93
C GLY A 302 -1.28 5.44 -21.41
N VAL A 303 -1.51 4.31 -20.78
CA VAL A 303 -1.29 4.12 -19.34
C VAL A 303 -0.12 3.17 -19.12
N PHE A 304 0.87 3.59 -18.33
CA PHE A 304 1.98 2.73 -17.96
C PHE A 304 1.65 1.92 -16.70
N LEU A 305 1.87 0.61 -16.78
CA LEU A 305 1.83 -0.30 -15.65
C LEU A 305 3.24 -0.66 -15.24
N ASP A 306 3.50 -0.69 -13.92
CA ASP A 306 4.77 -1.19 -13.42
C ASP A 306 4.98 -2.66 -13.79
N PRO A 307 6.22 -3.10 -14.09
CA PRO A 307 6.48 -4.44 -14.64
C PRO A 307 6.35 -5.57 -13.62
N VAL A 308 6.31 -5.24 -12.32
CA VAL A 308 6.40 -6.21 -11.21
C VAL A 308 5.03 -6.54 -10.61
N PHE A 309 4.15 -5.55 -10.49
CA PHE A 309 2.85 -5.65 -9.84
C PHE A 309 1.70 -5.50 -10.84
N GLY A 310 1.46 -4.28 -11.31
CA GLY A 310 0.34 -3.93 -12.18
C GLY A 310 0.31 -4.74 -13.48
N ALA A 311 1.46 -4.91 -14.12
CA ALA A 311 1.60 -5.68 -15.36
C ALA A 311 1.18 -7.15 -15.19
N LYS A 312 1.59 -7.80 -14.09
CA LYS A 312 1.24 -9.20 -13.81
C LYS A 312 -0.25 -9.36 -13.50
N ALA A 313 -0.84 -8.42 -12.76
CA ALA A 313 -2.26 -8.43 -12.48
C ALA A 313 -3.10 -8.20 -13.73
N MET A 314 -2.68 -7.31 -14.61
CA MET A 314 -3.33 -7.09 -15.89
C MET A 314 -3.22 -8.31 -16.81
N ALA A 315 -2.09 -9.01 -16.82
CA ALA A 315 -1.95 -10.27 -17.56
C ALA A 315 -2.97 -11.32 -17.12
N ALA A 316 -3.25 -11.40 -15.81
CA ALA A 316 -4.28 -12.28 -15.27
C ALA A 316 -5.68 -11.89 -15.79
N LEU A 317 -6.06 -10.62 -15.68
CA LEU A 317 -7.34 -10.13 -16.18
C LEU A 317 -7.51 -10.43 -17.68
N ILE A 318 -6.49 -10.11 -18.49
CA ILE A 318 -6.52 -10.38 -19.94
C ILE A 318 -6.73 -11.87 -20.23
N ALA A 319 -6.04 -12.75 -19.51
CA ALA A 319 -6.17 -14.19 -19.70
C ALA A 319 -7.57 -14.70 -19.31
N GLU A 320 -8.13 -14.20 -18.23
CA GLU A 320 -9.47 -14.56 -17.77
C GLU A 320 -10.55 -14.08 -18.74
N CYS A 321 -10.42 -12.85 -19.28
CA CYS A 321 -11.32 -12.33 -20.32
C CYS A 321 -11.25 -13.20 -21.59
N ARG A 322 -10.04 -13.48 -22.10
CA ARG A 322 -9.83 -14.30 -23.31
C ARG A 322 -10.33 -15.73 -23.16
N ALA A 323 -10.34 -16.25 -21.95
CA ALA A 323 -10.88 -17.57 -21.63
C ALA A 323 -12.41 -17.56 -21.40
N GLY A 324 -13.08 -16.42 -21.53
CA GLY A 324 -14.52 -16.29 -21.29
C GLY A 324 -14.95 -16.55 -19.85
N ARG A 325 -14.04 -16.39 -18.88
CA ARG A 325 -14.34 -16.61 -17.46
C ARG A 325 -14.71 -15.32 -16.71
N VAL A 326 -14.63 -14.17 -17.37
CA VAL A 326 -14.99 -12.86 -16.82
C VAL A 326 -16.12 -12.27 -17.64
N HIS A 327 -17.15 -11.80 -16.98
CA HIS A 327 -18.34 -11.22 -17.59
C HIS A 327 -18.66 -9.86 -16.94
N GLY A 328 -19.34 -9.00 -17.68
CA GLY A 328 -19.72 -7.67 -17.23
C GLY A 328 -18.52 -6.71 -17.07
N PRO A 329 -18.76 -5.47 -16.66
CA PRO A 329 -17.71 -4.48 -16.50
C PRO A 329 -16.70 -4.85 -15.41
N GLN A 330 -15.44 -4.56 -15.66
CA GLN A 330 -14.33 -4.80 -14.72
C GLN A 330 -13.64 -3.50 -14.38
N VAL A 331 -13.35 -3.28 -13.11
CA VAL A 331 -12.44 -2.21 -12.65
C VAL A 331 -11.04 -2.79 -12.48
N PHE A 332 -10.04 -2.14 -13.03
CA PHE A 332 -8.64 -2.44 -12.79
C PHE A 332 -7.98 -1.31 -12.00
N LEU A 333 -7.41 -1.64 -10.85
CA LEU A 333 -6.69 -0.67 -10.03
C LEU A 333 -5.27 -0.48 -10.58
N VAL A 334 -5.02 0.68 -11.21
CA VAL A 334 -3.68 1.12 -11.62
C VAL A 334 -2.97 1.65 -10.38
N SER A 335 -2.10 0.81 -9.80
CA SER A 335 -1.55 1.04 -8.46
C SER A 335 -0.31 1.95 -8.42
N GLY A 336 0.18 2.43 -9.56
CA GLY A 336 1.39 3.24 -9.66
C GLY A 336 2.66 2.39 -9.77
N GLY A 337 3.80 2.99 -9.40
CA GLY A 337 5.10 2.30 -9.49
C GLY A 337 5.96 2.75 -10.68
N ALA A 338 5.68 3.92 -11.25
CA ALA A 338 6.40 4.48 -12.39
C ALA A 338 7.95 4.42 -12.28
N PRO A 339 8.59 4.64 -11.11
CA PRO A 339 10.04 4.54 -11.01
C PRO A 339 10.61 3.17 -11.40
N THR A 340 9.85 2.08 -11.22
CA THR A 340 10.31 0.73 -11.56
C THR A 340 10.44 0.50 -13.07
N LEU A 341 9.81 1.35 -13.90
CA LEU A 341 10.00 1.36 -15.34
C LEU A 341 11.44 1.76 -15.75
N PHE A 342 12.15 2.43 -14.86
CA PHE A 342 13.52 2.92 -15.05
C PHE A 342 14.53 2.12 -14.20
N ALA A 343 14.18 0.92 -13.78
CA ALA A 343 15.02 0.00 -13.04
C ALA A 343 15.26 -1.26 -13.87
N GLY A 344 16.43 -1.36 -14.46
CA GLY A 344 16.80 -2.44 -15.39
C GLY A 344 16.25 -2.26 -16.80
N ASP A 345 16.47 -3.26 -17.62
CA ASP A 345 16.06 -3.24 -19.02
C ASP A 345 14.64 -3.76 -19.21
N LEU A 346 13.77 -2.92 -19.77
CA LEU A 346 12.40 -3.31 -20.12
C LEU A 346 12.33 -4.21 -21.37
N CYS A 347 13.41 -4.29 -22.12
CA CYS A 347 13.47 -4.99 -23.41
C CYS A 347 14.02 -6.42 -23.31
N THR A 348 14.52 -6.86 -22.16
CA THR A 348 15.06 -8.23 -22.00
C THR A 348 13.94 -9.27 -21.99
N GLY A 349 13.51 -9.71 -23.17
CA GLY A 349 12.51 -10.77 -23.27
C GLY A 349 11.99 -11.14 -24.64
N SER A 350 12.62 -10.78 -25.75
CA SER A 350 12.26 -11.35 -27.07
C SER A 350 13.11 -10.81 -28.25
N GLU A 351 14.42 -10.91 -28.20
CA GLU A 351 15.25 -10.92 -29.43
C GLU A 351 16.37 -11.92 -29.26
N ALA A 352 16.01 -13.18 -29.11
CA ALA A 352 16.88 -14.32 -29.34
C ALA A 352 16.05 -15.38 -30.07
N SER A 353 15.91 -15.21 -31.39
CA SER A 353 15.63 -16.29 -32.33
C SER A 353 16.13 -15.89 -33.71
#